data_d8ddbc40e11e146aa10afb5d533debc2
#
_entry.id   d8ddbc40e11e146aa10afb5d533debc2
#
_cell.length_a   1.000
_cell.length_b   1.000
_cell.length_c   1.000
_cell.angle_alpha   90.00
_cell.angle_beta   90.00
_cell.angle_gamma   90.00
#
_symmetry.space_group_name_H-M   'P 1'
#
loop_
_entity.id
_entity.type
_entity.pdbx_description
1 polymer ?
#
loop_
_entity_poly.entity_id
_entity_poly.type
_entity_poly.pdbx_seq_one_letter_code
_entity_poly.pdbx_strand_id
1 'polypeptide(L)'
;MTKRVIPLRKFIKPSFESLIEKKRDGGEFNQDEIRYIIDSTLDGEMPKHQLSALLMAIYFANMSAQETAELTEEMMISGEVIDLSEIAKPKIDKYSTGGVGDKTSLVLVPLAMAAGVVVPMMCGVEHDYIISSLDKLSAIPGFKAKLSNDQFATQLAKINGAICAQNEDLAPADAKLYALRKETGTIPSLPLITGSVLSKKLAEGAEGL
;
A
#
# COMPACT_ATOMS: atom_id res chain seq x y z
N MET A 1 -30.84 -18.48 -21.00
CA MET A 1 -30.33 -17.43 -20.07
C MET A 1 -29.59 -16.39 -20.90
N THR A 2 -30.24 -15.25 -21.15
CA THR A 2 -29.71 -14.17 -21.99
C THR A 2 -28.73 -13.37 -21.18
N LYS A 3 -27.43 -13.44 -21.52
CA LYS A 3 -26.43 -12.57 -20.92
C LYS A 3 -26.79 -11.10 -21.22
N ARG A 4 -27.13 -10.35 -20.17
CA ARG A 4 -27.28 -8.91 -20.27
C ARG A 4 -25.87 -8.35 -20.57
N VAL A 5 -25.68 -7.93 -21.81
CA VAL A 5 -24.52 -7.11 -22.19
C VAL A 5 -24.76 -5.73 -21.60
N ILE A 6 -24.11 -5.43 -20.48
CA ILE A 6 -24.08 -4.07 -19.94
C ILE A 6 -23.21 -3.27 -20.93
N PRO A 7 -23.74 -2.20 -21.56
CA PRO A 7 -22.93 -1.37 -22.42
C PRO A 7 -21.80 -0.77 -21.58
N LEU A 8 -20.54 -1.01 -21.99
CA LEU A 8 -19.37 -0.34 -21.43
C LEU A 8 -19.61 1.18 -21.55
N ARG A 9 -19.96 1.83 -20.45
CA ARG A 9 -19.98 3.29 -20.39
C ARG A 9 -18.57 3.74 -20.70
N LYS A 10 -18.40 4.43 -21.83
CA LYS A 10 -17.09 4.99 -22.20
C LYS A 10 -16.71 5.99 -21.11
N PHE A 11 -15.69 5.69 -20.31
CA PHE A 11 -15.17 6.62 -19.32
C PHE A 11 -14.67 7.87 -20.06
N ILE A 12 -15.27 9.01 -19.75
CA ILE A 12 -14.81 10.29 -20.26
C ILE A 12 -13.84 10.84 -19.21
N LYS A 13 -12.55 10.89 -19.56
CA LYS A 13 -11.51 11.41 -18.67
C LYS A 13 -11.87 12.85 -18.23
N PRO A 14 -12.10 13.09 -16.92
CA PRO A 14 -12.28 14.44 -16.41
C PRO A 14 -10.96 15.20 -16.46
N SER A 15 -11.01 16.54 -16.43
CA SER A 15 -9.78 17.31 -16.21
C SER A 15 -9.30 17.16 -14.76
N PHE A 16 -8.02 17.32 -14.52
CA PHE A 16 -7.48 17.25 -13.16
C PHE A 16 -8.04 18.36 -12.26
N GLU A 17 -8.28 19.55 -12.84
CA GLU A 17 -8.94 20.66 -12.15
C GLU A 17 -10.33 20.24 -11.63
N SER A 18 -11.13 19.57 -12.48
CA SER A 18 -12.47 19.15 -12.10
C SER A 18 -12.48 18.11 -10.99
N LEU A 19 -11.47 17.23 -10.95
CA LEU A 19 -11.28 16.27 -9.85
C LEU A 19 -10.93 16.98 -8.54
N ILE A 20 -10.04 17.97 -8.61
CA ILE A 20 -9.65 18.78 -7.45
C ILE A 20 -10.87 19.54 -6.93
N GLU A 21 -11.62 20.21 -7.81
CA GLU A 21 -12.84 20.95 -7.45
C GLU A 21 -13.88 20.04 -6.83
N LYS A 22 -14.13 18.87 -7.45
CA LYS A 22 -15.07 17.88 -6.93
C LYS A 22 -14.74 17.49 -5.49
N LYS A 23 -13.47 17.17 -5.19
CA LYS A 23 -13.07 16.77 -3.84
C LYS A 23 -13.07 17.94 -2.88
N ARG A 24 -12.58 19.10 -3.30
CA ARG A 24 -12.61 20.35 -2.51
C ARG A 24 -14.01 20.69 -2.02
N ASP A 25 -15.01 20.49 -2.88
CA ASP A 25 -16.39 20.83 -2.61
C ASP A 25 -17.18 19.70 -1.91
N GLY A 26 -16.47 18.66 -1.44
CA GLY A 26 -17.04 17.53 -0.67
C GLY A 26 -17.65 16.42 -1.50
N GLY A 27 -17.41 16.40 -2.83
CA GLY A 27 -17.86 15.31 -3.69
C GLY A 27 -17.02 14.04 -3.50
N GLU A 28 -17.62 12.89 -3.82
CA GLU A 28 -16.94 11.59 -3.76
C GLU A 28 -16.49 11.14 -5.14
N PHE A 29 -15.27 10.57 -5.22
CA PHE A 29 -14.78 9.93 -6.43
C PHE A 29 -15.47 8.59 -6.63
N ASN A 30 -15.67 8.21 -7.88
CA ASN A 30 -15.98 6.84 -8.24
C ASN A 30 -14.68 6.07 -8.58
N GLN A 31 -14.79 4.75 -8.72
CA GLN A 31 -13.65 3.87 -8.97
C GLN A 31 -12.87 4.26 -10.24
N ASP A 32 -13.57 4.62 -11.34
CA ASP A 32 -12.90 5.01 -12.59
C ASP A 32 -12.10 6.32 -12.42
N GLU A 33 -12.59 7.26 -11.61
CA GLU A 33 -11.86 8.49 -11.30
C GLU A 33 -10.63 8.22 -10.42
N ILE A 34 -10.76 7.32 -9.42
CA ILE A 34 -9.64 6.92 -8.56
C ILE A 34 -8.57 6.20 -9.40
N ARG A 35 -8.96 5.25 -10.23
CA ARG A 35 -8.05 4.57 -11.17
C ARG A 35 -7.33 5.59 -12.06
N TYR A 36 -8.05 6.54 -12.64
CA TYR A 36 -7.46 7.57 -13.48
C TYR A 36 -6.46 8.45 -12.72
N ILE A 37 -6.73 8.78 -11.45
CA ILE A 37 -5.79 9.52 -10.59
C ILE A 37 -4.51 8.70 -10.35
N ILE A 38 -4.65 7.41 -10.04
CA ILE A 38 -3.50 6.52 -9.80
C ILE A 38 -2.67 6.33 -11.06
N ASP A 39 -3.29 6.00 -12.20
CA ASP A 39 -2.61 5.82 -13.48
C ASP A 39 -1.87 7.11 -13.90
N SER A 40 -2.56 8.26 -13.85
CA SER A 40 -1.96 9.55 -14.19
C SER A 40 -0.82 9.97 -13.25
N THR A 41 -0.85 9.50 -12.01
CA THR A 41 0.26 9.70 -11.05
C THR A 41 1.45 8.82 -11.43
N LEU A 42 1.23 7.59 -11.85
CA LEU A 42 2.27 6.66 -12.27
C LEU A 42 2.93 7.09 -13.56
N ASP A 43 2.13 7.50 -14.55
CA ASP A 43 2.61 7.91 -15.86
C ASP A 43 3.20 9.33 -15.84
N GLY A 44 2.97 10.09 -14.79
CA GLY A 44 3.41 11.49 -14.66
C GLY A 44 2.56 12.45 -15.50
N GLU A 45 1.38 12.03 -15.97
CA GLU A 45 0.43 12.90 -16.67
C GLU A 45 -0.11 13.99 -15.75
N MET A 46 -0.37 13.65 -14.47
CA MET A 46 -0.83 14.61 -13.48
C MET A 46 0.34 15.45 -12.94
N PRO A 47 0.39 16.76 -13.20
CA PRO A 47 1.48 17.61 -12.71
C PRO A 47 1.55 17.64 -11.18
N LYS A 48 2.76 17.72 -10.62
CA LYS A 48 2.97 17.72 -9.16
C LYS A 48 2.13 18.78 -8.42
N HIS A 49 1.96 19.96 -9.00
CA HIS A 49 1.18 21.03 -8.36
C HIS A 49 -0.32 20.67 -8.29
N GLN A 50 -0.87 20.02 -9.32
CA GLN A 50 -2.26 19.55 -9.30
C GLN A 50 -2.45 18.37 -8.36
N LEU A 51 -1.51 17.41 -8.37
CA LEU A 51 -1.52 16.31 -7.41
C LEU A 51 -1.41 16.81 -5.96
N SER A 52 -0.57 17.82 -5.71
CA SER A 52 -0.47 18.48 -4.38
C SER A 52 -1.79 19.10 -3.94
N ALA A 53 -2.47 19.79 -4.86
CA ALA A 53 -3.78 20.38 -4.60
C ALA A 53 -4.84 19.30 -4.31
N LEU A 54 -4.81 18.19 -5.07
CA LEU A 54 -5.71 17.06 -4.84
C LEU A 54 -5.47 16.40 -3.48
N LEU A 55 -4.21 16.15 -3.10
CA LEU A 55 -3.86 15.57 -1.80
C LEU A 55 -4.32 16.48 -0.64
N MET A 56 -4.22 17.80 -0.82
CA MET A 56 -4.71 18.74 0.18
C MET A 56 -6.24 18.80 0.22
N ALA A 57 -6.92 18.71 -0.92
CA ALA A 57 -8.37 18.59 -0.97
C ALA A 57 -8.85 17.30 -0.25
N ILE A 58 -8.20 16.16 -0.48
CA ILE A 58 -8.47 14.91 0.26
C ILE A 58 -8.20 15.08 1.75
N TYR A 59 -7.13 15.77 2.14
CA TYR A 59 -6.80 16.00 3.54
C TYR A 59 -7.91 16.75 4.29
N PHE A 60 -8.50 17.77 3.69
CA PHE A 60 -9.54 18.58 4.31
C PHE A 60 -10.95 17.99 4.17
N ALA A 61 -11.30 17.48 2.99
CA ALA A 61 -12.63 16.93 2.72
C ALA A 61 -12.79 15.47 3.19
N ASN A 62 -11.67 14.78 3.43
CA ASN A 62 -11.65 13.34 3.69
C ASN A 62 -12.08 12.48 2.48
N MET A 63 -12.13 11.18 2.66
CA MET A 63 -12.69 10.21 1.74
C MET A 63 -13.69 9.33 2.47
N SER A 64 -14.71 8.88 1.78
CA SER A 64 -15.63 7.86 2.31
C SER A 64 -14.92 6.51 2.47
N ALA A 65 -15.54 5.58 3.18
CA ALA A 65 -15.02 4.23 3.32
C ALA A 65 -14.89 3.54 1.95
N GLN A 66 -15.85 3.78 1.05
CA GLN A 66 -15.84 3.23 -0.30
C GLN A 66 -14.68 3.80 -1.12
N GLU A 67 -14.51 5.12 -1.15
CA GLU A 67 -13.37 5.77 -1.83
C GLU A 67 -12.03 5.26 -1.29
N THR A 68 -11.91 5.10 0.04
CA THR A 68 -10.68 4.61 0.67
C THR A 68 -10.38 3.17 0.29
N ALA A 69 -11.40 2.31 0.19
CA ALA A 69 -11.25 0.94 -0.27
C ALA A 69 -10.82 0.88 -1.74
N GLU A 70 -11.47 1.64 -2.61
CA GLU A 70 -11.15 1.73 -4.03
C GLU A 70 -9.72 2.29 -4.25
N LEU A 71 -9.34 3.33 -3.51
CA LEU A 71 -7.98 3.86 -3.53
C LEU A 71 -6.95 2.80 -3.13
N THR A 72 -7.25 2.03 -2.08
CA THR A 72 -6.39 0.94 -1.60
C THR A 72 -6.22 -0.13 -2.68
N GLU A 73 -7.31 -0.54 -3.33
CA GLU A 73 -7.30 -1.53 -4.40
C GLU A 73 -6.49 -1.06 -5.61
N GLU A 74 -6.77 0.15 -6.12
CA GLU A 74 -6.05 0.70 -7.28
C GLU A 74 -4.56 0.92 -6.97
N MET A 75 -4.21 1.30 -5.75
CA MET A 75 -2.80 1.38 -5.33
C MET A 75 -2.15 -0.01 -5.22
N MET A 76 -2.87 -1.02 -4.74
CA MET A 76 -2.38 -2.40 -4.64
C MET A 76 -2.07 -2.97 -6.04
N ILE A 77 -3.04 -2.87 -6.96
CA ILE A 77 -2.89 -3.42 -8.32
C ILE A 77 -2.05 -2.54 -9.24
N SER A 78 -1.55 -1.40 -8.77
CA SER A 78 -0.64 -0.54 -9.52
C SER A 78 0.73 -1.18 -9.78
N GLY A 79 1.04 -2.28 -9.09
CA GLY A 79 2.28 -3.04 -9.22
C GLY A 79 2.05 -4.54 -9.13
N GLU A 80 3.08 -5.27 -8.74
CA GLU A 80 2.98 -6.71 -8.53
C GLU A 80 2.18 -7.03 -7.26
N VAL A 81 1.43 -8.13 -7.31
CA VAL A 81 0.75 -8.74 -6.16
C VAL A 81 1.30 -10.14 -6.00
N ILE A 82 1.82 -10.45 -4.81
CA ILE A 82 2.43 -11.76 -4.54
C ILE A 82 1.32 -12.78 -4.30
N ASP A 83 1.26 -13.80 -5.16
CA ASP A 83 0.32 -14.91 -4.99
C ASP A 83 0.84 -15.92 -3.96
N LEU A 84 0.17 -15.98 -2.83
CA LEU A 84 0.43 -16.95 -1.75
C LEU A 84 -0.72 -17.95 -1.60
N SER A 85 -1.56 -18.13 -2.61
CA SER A 85 -2.77 -18.97 -2.56
C SER A 85 -2.46 -20.47 -2.32
N GLU A 86 -1.28 -20.92 -2.72
CA GLU A 86 -0.82 -22.29 -2.44
C GLU A 86 -0.53 -22.58 -0.96
N ILE A 87 -0.37 -21.52 -0.15
CA ILE A 87 -0.14 -21.66 1.28
C ILE A 87 -1.50 -21.67 1.99
N ALA A 88 -1.93 -22.85 2.43
CA ALA A 88 -3.26 -23.06 3.02
C ALA A 88 -3.45 -22.38 4.41
N LYS A 89 -2.37 -22.01 5.09
CA LYS A 89 -2.43 -21.38 6.41
C LYS A 89 -2.83 -19.92 6.29
N PRO A 90 -3.53 -19.33 7.33
CA PRO A 90 -3.83 -17.92 7.36
C PRO A 90 -2.57 -17.05 7.27
N LYS A 91 -2.60 -16.05 6.44
CA LYS A 91 -1.52 -15.09 6.23
C LYS A 91 -1.87 -13.79 6.93
N ILE A 92 -1.24 -13.55 8.07
CA ILE A 92 -1.52 -12.41 8.96
C ILE A 92 -0.25 -11.59 9.10
N ASP A 93 -0.34 -10.32 8.82
CA ASP A 93 0.77 -9.40 9.07
C ASP A 93 0.40 -8.39 10.17
N LYS A 94 1.33 -7.54 10.52
CA LYS A 94 1.14 -6.42 11.42
C LYS A 94 1.76 -5.16 10.82
N TYR A 95 1.25 -4.03 11.21
CA TYR A 95 1.79 -2.73 10.83
C TYR A 95 2.04 -1.86 12.06
N SER A 96 3.14 -1.11 12.02
CA SER A 96 3.42 -0.07 13.00
C SER A 96 3.02 1.28 12.40
N THR A 97 2.27 2.07 13.11
CA THR A 97 1.88 3.42 12.70
C THR A 97 3.03 4.44 12.79
N GLY A 98 4.25 3.97 13.12
CA GLY A 98 5.43 4.81 13.28
C GLY A 98 5.65 5.25 14.73
N GLY A 99 6.66 6.06 14.96
CA GLY A 99 7.03 6.56 16.27
C GLY A 99 8.29 5.91 16.83
N VAL A 100 8.24 5.40 18.05
CA VAL A 100 9.39 4.78 18.73
C VAL A 100 9.59 3.35 18.25
N GLY A 101 10.67 3.10 17.53
CA GLY A 101 11.12 1.86 16.90
C GLY A 101 10.43 0.56 17.27
N ASP A 102 9.97 -0.15 16.26
CA ASP A 102 9.17 -1.37 16.35
C ASP A 102 10.03 -2.60 16.75
N LYS A 103 10.37 -2.72 18.02
CA LYS A 103 11.03 -3.91 18.56
C LYS A 103 10.10 -5.09 18.71
N THR A 104 8.81 -4.83 18.81
CA THR A 104 7.77 -5.83 19.05
C THR A 104 7.72 -6.86 17.93
N SER A 105 7.96 -6.46 16.68
CA SER A 105 7.98 -7.36 15.53
C SER A 105 9.00 -8.49 15.66
N LEU A 106 10.15 -8.24 16.29
CA LEU A 106 11.20 -9.25 16.44
C LEU A 106 10.74 -10.43 17.32
N VAL A 107 9.80 -10.19 18.21
CA VAL A 107 9.20 -11.21 19.09
C VAL A 107 7.87 -11.70 18.52
N LEU A 108 7.05 -10.80 18.00
CA LEU A 108 5.70 -11.11 17.53
C LEU A 108 5.72 -12.04 16.31
N VAL A 109 6.59 -11.79 15.34
CA VAL A 109 6.67 -12.62 14.12
C VAL A 109 6.94 -14.09 14.44
N PRO A 110 8.04 -14.45 15.14
CA PRO A 110 8.28 -15.86 15.47
C PRO A 110 7.21 -16.45 16.40
N LEU A 111 6.61 -15.66 17.27
CA LEU A 111 5.50 -16.11 18.13
C LEU A 111 4.26 -16.46 17.30
N ALA A 112 3.88 -15.61 16.35
CA ALA A 112 2.76 -15.85 15.44
C ALA A 112 3.01 -17.07 14.54
N MET A 113 4.24 -17.22 14.03
CA MET A 113 4.65 -18.42 13.28
C MET A 113 4.51 -19.70 14.13
N ALA A 114 4.92 -19.66 15.39
CA ALA A 114 4.78 -20.78 16.33
C ALA A 114 3.29 -21.07 16.64
N ALA A 115 2.44 -20.08 16.60
CA ALA A 115 0.99 -20.24 16.74
C ALA A 115 0.29 -20.76 15.46
N GLY A 116 1.03 -20.98 14.38
CA GLY A 116 0.53 -21.64 13.18
C GLY A 116 0.05 -20.73 12.05
N VAL A 117 0.28 -19.42 12.15
CA VAL A 117 0.00 -18.49 11.05
C VAL A 117 1.25 -18.23 10.19
N VAL A 118 1.04 -17.76 8.98
CA VAL A 118 2.10 -17.29 8.10
C VAL A 118 2.21 -15.79 8.24
N VAL A 119 3.44 -15.27 8.38
CA VAL A 119 3.68 -13.83 8.53
C VAL A 119 4.50 -13.29 7.36
N PRO A 120 3.84 -12.72 6.34
CA PRO A 120 4.50 -12.17 5.15
C PRO A 120 4.91 -10.70 5.39
N MET A 121 5.85 -10.45 6.30
CA MET A 121 6.19 -9.10 6.70
C MET A 121 7.21 -8.46 5.79
N MET A 122 6.79 -7.47 5.00
CA MET A 122 7.68 -6.53 4.35
C MET A 122 7.69 -5.19 5.08
N CYS A 123 8.88 -4.64 5.27
CA CYS A 123 9.11 -3.36 5.94
C CYS A 123 9.49 -2.30 4.93
N GLY A 124 8.87 -1.13 5.02
CA GLY A 124 9.36 0.05 4.32
C GLY A 124 10.77 0.41 4.79
N VAL A 125 11.56 0.97 3.90
CA VAL A 125 12.84 1.59 4.26
C VAL A 125 12.49 2.97 4.84
N GLU A 126 12.42 3.06 6.16
CA GLU A 126 12.20 4.34 6.82
C GLU A 126 13.49 5.17 6.70
N HIS A 127 13.35 6.37 6.15
CA HIS A 127 14.39 7.39 6.19
C HIS A 127 14.02 8.33 7.33
N ASP A 128 14.94 8.64 8.14
CA ASP A 128 15.00 9.56 9.25
C ASP A 128 15.41 8.83 10.55
N TYR A 129 15.73 9.53 11.59
CA TYR A 129 16.37 9.16 12.85
C TYR A 129 15.86 7.90 13.61
N ILE A 130 14.96 7.11 13.03
CA ILE A 130 14.38 5.91 13.64
C ILE A 130 15.03 4.67 13.00
N ILE A 131 15.71 3.87 13.80
CA ILE A 131 16.27 2.60 13.37
C ILE A 131 15.13 1.62 13.05
N SER A 132 15.01 1.23 11.78
CA SER A 132 13.98 0.31 11.30
C SER A 132 14.15 -1.10 11.89
N SER A 133 13.12 -1.94 11.75
CA SER A 133 13.25 -3.36 12.10
C SER A 133 14.27 -4.08 11.25
N LEU A 134 14.44 -3.66 9.99
CA LEU A 134 15.44 -4.22 9.08
C LEU A 134 16.87 -3.87 9.52
N ASP A 135 17.10 -2.64 9.96
CA ASP A 135 18.44 -2.24 10.47
C ASP A 135 18.87 -3.08 11.66
N LYS A 136 17.92 -3.36 12.58
CA LYS A 136 18.18 -4.22 13.74
C LYS A 136 18.47 -5.65 13.33
N LEU A 137 17.72 -6.20 12.37
CA LEU A 137 17.94 -7.56 11.87
C LEU A 137 19.22 -7.67 11.04
N SER A 138 19.60 -6.61 10.32
CA SER A 138 20.86 -6.56 9.56
C SER A 138 22.11 -6.62 10.43
N ALA A 139 21.99 -6.37 11.74
CA ALA A 139 23.06 -6.60 12.70
C ALA A 139 23.34 -8.10 12.94
N ILE A 140 22.43 -8.99 12.54
CA ILE A 140 22.61 -10.45 12.65
C ILE A 140 23.43 -10.93 11.46
N PRO A 141 24.60 -11.57 11.70
CA PRO A 141 25.44 -12.09 10.63
C PRO A 141 24.67 -13.06 9.71
N GLY A 142 24.70 -12.80 8.39
CA GLY A 142 24.03 -13.64 7.40
C GLY A 142 22.55 -13.30 7.14
N PHE A 143 21.95 -12.35 7.84
CA PHE A 143 20.62 -11.88 7.55
C PHE A 143 20.57 -11.18 6.16
N LYS A 144 19.57 -11.54 5.35
CA LYS A 144 19.34 -10.94 4.03
C LYS A 144 18.10 -10.08 4.08
N ALA A 145 18.26 -8.77 4.13
CA ALA A 145 17.16 -7.81 4.15
C ALA A 145 16.39 -7.74 2.82
N LYS A 146 17.05 -8.00 1.69
CA LYS A 146 16.43 -7.97 0.36
C LYS A 146 16.19 -9.39 -0.14
N LEU A 147 14.95 -9.69 -0.51
CA LEU A 147 14.54 -10.94 -1.15
C LEU A 147 13.80 -10.61 -2.45
N SER A 148 13.94 -11.46 -3.46
CA SER A 148 13.01 -11.43 -4.61
C SER A 148 11.64 -11.98 -4.18
N ASN A 149 10.59 -11.70 -4.97
CA ASN A 149 9.24 -12.20 -4.69
C ASN A 149 9.22 -13.74 -4.61
N ASP A 150 9.95 -14.43 -5.50
CA ASP A 150 10.08 -15.89 -5.46
C ASP A 150 10.79 -16.41 -4.20
N GLN A 151 11.86 -15.72 -3.79
CA GLN A 151 12.58 -16.07 -2.56
C GLN A 151 11.71 -15.85 -1.33
N PHE A 152 10.94 -14.76 -1.32
CA PHE A 152 10.00 -14.45 -0.25
C PHE A 152 8.90 -15.53 -0.15
N ALA A 153 8.21 -15.83 -1.24
CA ALA A 153 7.17 -16.87 -1.28
C ALA A 153 7.72 -18.24 -0.88
N THR A 154 8.90 -18.63 -1.40
CA THR A 154 9.56 -19.88 -1.04
C THR A 154 9.88 -19.97 0.45
N GLN A 155 10.35 -18.89 1.05
CA GLN A 155 10.65 -18.84 2.48
C GLN A 155 9.38 -18.95 3.32
N LEU A 156 8.30 -18.25 2.93
CA LEU A 156 7.00 -18.34 3.60
C LEU A 156 6.45 -19.77 3.57
N ALA A 157 6.51 -20.43 2.43
CA ALA A 157 6.09 -21.83 2.30
C ALA A 157 6.92 -22.79 3.18
N LYS A 158 8.21 -22.50 3.36
CA LYS A 158 9.15 -23.37 4.09
C LYS A 158 9.06 -23.21 5.60
N ILE A 159 8.99 -21.97 6.11
CA ILE A 159 9.13 -21.66 7.55
C ILE A 159 7.99 -20.81 8.11
N ASN A 160 6.96 -20.50 7.34
CA ASN A 160 5.79 -19.70 7.71
C ASN A 160 6.09 -18.23 8.04
N GLY A 161 7.24 -17.70 7.70
CA GLY A 161 7.51 -16.28 7.98
C GLY A 161 8.72 -15.74 7.25
N ALA A 162 8.64 -14.46 6.95
CA ALA A 162 9.73 -13.68 6.40
C ALA A 162 9.64 -12.23 6.89
N ILE A 163 10.77 -11.62 7.13
CA ILE A 163 10.90 -10.18 7.33
C ILE A 163 11.92 -9.68 6.33
N CYS A 164 11.51 -8.84 5.39
CA CYS A 164 12.41 -8.29 4.38
C CYS A 164 12.05 -6.84 4.03
N ALA A 165 12.91 -6.21 3.24
CA ALA A 165 12.63 -4.89 2.68
C ALA A 165 11.51 -4.99 1.66
N GLN A 166 10.66 -3.98 1.64
CA GLN A 166 9.64 -3.82 0.61
C GLN A 166 10.31 -3.71 -0.77
N ASN A 167 9.76 -4.39 -1.74
CA ASN A 167 10.14 -4.31 -3.14
C ASN A 167 9.53 -3.05 -3.78
N GLU A 168 10.26 -2.40 -4.67
CA GLU A 168 9.79 -1.23 -5.42
C GLU A 168 8.67 -1.56 -6.41
N ASP A 169 8.51 -2.84 -6.78
CA ASP A 169 7.47 -3.32 -7.67
C ASP A 169 6.10 -3.48 -6.98
N LEU A 170 6.06 -3.46 -5.64
CA LEU A 170 4.82 -3.55 -4.86
C LEU A 170 4.23 -2.17 -4.61
N ALA A 171 3.00 -1.96 -5.08
CA ALA A 171 2.26 -0.71 -4.90
C ALA A 171 3.08 0.56 -5.25
N PRO A 172 3.68 0.67 -6.44
CA PRO A 172 4.56 1.79 -6.82
C PRO A 172 3.84 3.15 -6.78
N ALA A 173 2.51 3.17 -6.92
CA ALA A 173 1.72 4.38 -6.74
C ALA A 173 1.87 4.96 -5.33
N ASP A 174 1.94 4.10 -4.30
CA ASP A 174 2.16 4.56 -2.92
C ASP A 174 3.49 5.29 -2.77
N ALA A 175 4.56 4.77 -3.34
CA ALA A 175 5.88 5.42 -3.25
C ALA A 175 5.86 6.85 -3.80
N LYS A 176 5.20 7.07 -4.96
CA LYS A 176 5.07 8.39 -5.58
C LYS A 176 4.20 9.32 -4.74
N LEU A 177 3.04 8.84 -4.29
CA LEU A 177 2.13 9.61 -3.45
C LEU A 177 2.78 9.96 -2.11
N TYR A 178 3.44 8.99 -1.46
CA TYR A 178 4.07 9.18 -0.16
C TYR A 178 5.20 10.22 -0.19
N ALA A 179 6.03 10.20 -1.24
CA ALA A 179 7.07 11.20 -1.43
C ALA A 179 6.48 12.61 -1.49
N LEU A 180 5.40 12.81 -2.26
CA LEU A 180 4.75 14.11 -2.37
C LEU A 180 4.01 14.52 -1.09
N ARG A 181 3.41 13.55 -0.38
CA ARG A 181 2.74 13.80 0.91
C ARG A 181 3.70 14.37 1.96
N LYS A 182 4.97 13.96 1.96
CA LYS A 182 6.01 14.57 2.83
C LYS A 182 6.22 16.04 2.51
N GLU A 183 6.28 16.38 1.22
CA GLU A 183 6.51 17.74 0.75
C GLU A 183 5.29 18.67 0.99
N THR A 184 4.08 18.11 0.98
CA THR A 184 2.82 18.87 1.07
C THR A 184 2.20 18.90 2.47
N GLY A 185 2.80 18.24 3.47
CA GLY A 185 2.26 18.18 4.84
C GLY A 185 0.97 17.36 4.96
N THR A 186 0.69 16.45 4.01
CA THR A 186 -0.55 15.64 3.99
C THR A 186 -0.35 14.22 4.56
N ILE A 187 0.79 13.96 5.20
CA ILE A 187 1.06 12.67 5.86
C ILE A 187 -0.06 12.27 6.85
N PRO A 188 -0.62 13.17 7.69
CA PRO A 188 -1.63 12.79 8.69
C PRO A 188 -3.04 12.52 8.13
N SER A 189 -3.24 12.54 6.80
CA SER A 189 -4.54 12.20 6.19
C SER A 189 -4.90 10.74 6.41
N LEU A 190 -5.99 10.46 7.14
CA LEU A 190 -6.43 9.10 7.48
C LEU A 190 -6.66 8.21 6.25
N PRO A 191 -7.45 8.62 5.23
CA PRO A 191 -7.66 7.77 4.06
C PRO A 191 -6.37 7.49 3.29
N LEU A 192 -5.46 8.47 3.19
CA LEU A 192 -4.17 8.28 2.53
C LEU A 192 -3.22 7.40 3.34
N ILE A 193 -3.29 7.42 4.67
CA ILE A 193 -2.57 6.47 5.53
C ILE A 193 -3.12 5.06 5.30
N THR A 194 -4.44 4.91 5.32
CA THR A 194 -5.10 3.62 5.15
C THR A 194 -4.75 3.00 3.81
N GLY A 195 -4.91 3.76 2.71
CA GLY A 195 -4.54 3.30 1.37
C GLY A 195 -3.05 2.91 1.27
N SER A 196 -2.16 3.75 1.81
CA SER A 196 -0.71 3.49 1.83
C SER A 196 -0.33 2.21 2.57
N VAL A 197 -0.94 1.96 3.72
CA VAL A 197 -0.64 0.77 4.54
C VAL A 197 -1.23 -0.48 3.92
N LEU A 198 -2.54 -0.46 3.65
CA LEU A 198 -3.27 -1.65 3.23
C LEU A 198 -2.88 -2.09 1.81
N SER A 199 -2.65 -1.17 0.88
CA SER A 199 -2.24 -1.54 -0.48
C SER A 199 -0.97 -2.38 -0.49
N LYS A 200 0.02 -2.03 0.33
CA LYS A 200 1.26 -2.79 0.46
C LYS A 200 1.04 -4.14 1.14
N LYS A 201 0.30 -4.15 2.25
CA LYS A 201 0.05 -5.38 3.01
C LYS A 201 -0.76 -6.41 2.23
N LEU A 202 -1.73 -5.96 1.45
CA LEU A 202 -2.49 -6.82 0.55
C LEU A 202 -1.63 -7.29 -0.64
N ALA A 203 -0.80 -6.41 -1.22
CA ALA A 203 0.12 -6.77 -2.30
C ALA A 203 1.18 -7.80 -1.87
N GLU A 204 1.58 -7.82 -0.60
CA GLU A 204 2.47 -8.83 0.01
C GLU A 204 1.79 -10.21 0.19
N GLY A 205 0.48 -10.31 -0.03
CA GLY A 205 -0.32 -11.52 0.12
C GLY A 205 -0.90 -11.73 1.52
N ALA A 206 -0.93 -10.71 2.38
CA ALA A 206 -1.59 -10.80 3.68
C ALA A 206 -3.12 -10.83 3.53
N GLU A 207 -3.79 -11.71 4.29
CA GLU A 207 -5.25 -11.86 4.35
C GLU A 207 -5.85 -11.12 5.56
N GLY A 208 -5.01 -10.73 6.51
CA GLY A 208 -5.39 -10.01 7.71
C GLY A 208 -4.24 -9.16 8.27
N LEU A 209 -4.61 -8.12 9.03
CA LEU A 209 -3.71 -7.14 9.61
C LEU A 209 -4.09 -6.85 11.06
#